data_de76ed8bb888c88139aecc1d56480e70
#
_entry.id   de76ed8bb888c88139aecc1d56480e70
#
_cell.length_a   1.000
_cell.length_b   1.000
_cell.length_c   1.000
_cell.angle_alpha   90.00
_cell.angle_beta   90.00
_cell.angle_gamma   90.00
#
_symmetry.space_group_name_H-M   'P 1'
#
loop_
_entity.id
_entity.type
_entity.pdbx_description
1 polymer ?
#
loop_
_entity_poly.entity_id
_entity_poly.type
_entity_poly.pdbx_seq_one_letter_code
_entity_poly.pdbx_strand_id
1 'polypeptide(L)'
;DTVTTDDMLNAAEKGADVTLSGQTQGVEAGQTVVVKFADQTFTAQVQQDGSWHLTVPASAMETLIDGRAQVSVSVTNVNGNSADASRVVIVDTQPPAITLDNLTDDNIINAAEAQQDLVLSGSTTAEAGQTVTVTLNGKSYQTTVQADGRWQLNVPAADVGALTDGNVTVTATVSDVAG
;
A
#
# COMPACT_ATOMS: atom_id res chain seq x y z
N ASP A 1 -12.32 11.60 9.51
CA ASP A 1 -12.03 11.13 8.14
C ASP A 1 -10.89 10.11 8.20
N THR A 2 -10.58 9.42 7.11
CA THR A 2 -9.42 8.54 6.98
C THR A 2 -8.12 9.37 7.03
N VAL A 3 -7.04 8.78 7.50
CA VAL A 3 -5.73 9.47 7.60
C VAL A 3 -5.06 9.56 6.23
N THR A 4 -5.08 8.45 5.51
CA THR A 4 -4.74 8.31 4.10
C THR A 4 -5.98 7.84 3.35
N THR A 5 -5.88 7.39 2.14
CA THR A 5 -7.04 6.89 1.39
C THR A 5 -7.68 5.65 2.05
N ASP A 6 -6.90 4.84 2.75
CA ASP A 6 -7.25 3.52 3.28
C ASP A 6 -6.92 3.29 4.77
N ASP A 7 -6.46 4.35 5.49
CA ASP A 7 -5.94 4.28 6.85
C ASP A 7 -4.66 3.41 6.98
N MET A 8 -3.93 3.23 5.90
CA MET A 8 -2.59 2.67 5.87
C MET A 8 -1.57 3.75 5.55
N LEU A 9 -0.37 3.62 6.03
CA LEU A 9 0.72 4.58 5.82
C LEU A 9 1.92 3.81 5.28
N ASN A 10 2.07 3.81 3.97
CA ASN A 10 3.19 3.18 3.29
C ASN A 10 4.47 4.05 3.34
N ALA A 11 5.57 3.53 2.79
CA ALA A 11 6.87 4.24 2.79
C ALA A 11 6.82 5.60 2.07
N ALA A 12 6.05 5.70 0.97
CA ALA A 12 5.93 6.94 0.20
C ALA A 12 5.10 7.99 0.96
N GLU A 13 3.99 7.58 1.56
CA GLU A 13 3.11 8.44 2.34
C GLU A 13 3.78 8.87 3.66
N LYS A 14 4.51 7.98 4.33
CA LYS A 14 5.31 8.33 5.51
C LYS A 14 6.39 9.36 5.17
N GLY A 15 6.92 9.34 3.95
CA GLY A 15 7.90 10.30 3.43
C GLY A 15 7.32 11.60 2.92
N ALA A 16 6.01 11.79 2.95
CA ALA A 16 5.29 12.97 2.48
C ALA A 16 4.46 13.61 3.61
N ASP A 17 4.06 14.86 3.42
CA ASP A 17 3.15 15.53 4.34
C ASP A 17 1.76 14.90 4.24
N VAL A 18 1.15 14.57 5.37
CA VAL A 18 -0.19 13.98 5.46
C VAL A 18 -1.18 14.97 6.04
N THR A 19 -2.33 15.14 5.39
CA THR A 19 -3.42 15.98 5.89
C THR A 19 -4.40 15.15 6.71
N LEU A 20 -4.57 15.53 7.97
CA LEU A 20 -5.60 15.03 8.85
C LEU A 20 -6.80 15.98 8.83
N SER A 21 -8.00 15.43 8.79
CA SER A 21 -9.23 16.21 8.75
C SER A 21 -10.37 15.53 9.52
N GLY A 22 -11.41 16.28 9.77
CA GLY A 22 -12.61 15.77 10.41
C GLY A 22 -13.71 16.81 10.57
N GLN A 23 -14.81 16.40 11.19
CA GLN A 23 -15.96 17.23 11.47
C GLN A 23 -16.23 17.26 12.97
N THR A 24 -16.66 18.42 13.45
CA THR A 24 -17.16 18.61 14.82
C THR A 24 -18.66 18.89 14.80
N GLN A 25 -19.34 18.57 15.89
CA GLN A 25 -20.75 18.92 16.08
C GLN A 25 -20.92 19.62 17.43
N GLY A 26 -21.64 20.74 17.43
CA GLY A 26 -21.86 21.53 18.65
C GLY A 26 -20.60 22.19 19.21
N VAL A 27 -19.64 22.49 18.31
CA VAL A 27 -18.41 23.22 18.61
C VAL A 27 -18.35 24.46 17.72
N GLU A 28 -18.11 25.61 18.31
CA GLU A 28 -18.10 26.89 17.61
C GLU A 28 -16.82 27.05 16.79
N ALA A 29 -16.94 27.77 15.68
CA ALA A 29 -15.79 28.13 14.85
C ALA A 29 -14.71 28.88 15.67
N GLY A 30 -13.46 28.58 15.39
CA GLY A 30 -12.32 29.14 16.12
C GLY A 30 -11.90 28.37 17.37
N GLN A 31 -12.68 27.38 17.82
CA GLN A 31 -12.23 26.49 18.89
C GLN A 31 -11.05 25.64 18.44
N THR A 32 -10.14 25.33 19.38
CA THR A 32 -8.94 24.56 19.08
C THR A 32 -9.19 23.06 19.12
N VAL A 33 -8.91 22.40 18.02
CA VAL A 33 -8.79 20.94 17.94
C VAL A 33 -7.35 20.54 18.26
N VAL A 34 -7.17 19.65 19.22
CA VAL A 34 -5.87 19.09 19.60
C VAL A 34 -5.76 17.69 19.00
N VAL A 35 -4.74 17.44 18.21
CA VAL A 35 -4.47 16.15 17.57
C VAL A 35 -3.14 15.60 18.09
N LYS A 36 -3.16 14.37 18.57
CA LYS A 36 -1.96 13.61 18.96
C LYS A 36 -1.71 12.51 17.96
N PHE A 37 -0.53 12.52 17.35
CA PHE A 37 -0.09 11.52 16.37
C PHE A 37 1.44 11.45 16.36
N ALA A 38 2.03 10.28 16.17
CA ALA A 38 3.49 10.08 16.11
C ALA A 38 4.21 10.67 17.34
N ASP A 39 3.65 10.49 18.55
CA ASP A 39 4.15 11.04 19.82
C ASP A 39 4.27 12.58 19.85
N GLN A 40 3.63 13.25 18.88
CA GLN A 40 3.60 14.70 18.80
C GLN A 40 2.17 15.22 18.97
N THR A 41 2.08 16.50 19.30
CA THR A 41 0.80 17.21 19.46
C THR A 41 0.71 18.33 18.44
N PHE A 42 -0.36 18.33 17.68
CA PHE A 42 -0.69 19.32 16.66
C PHE A 42 -1.99 20.03 17.05
N THR A 43 -2.23 21.20 16.50
CA THR A 43 -3.48 21.93 16.69
C THR A 43 -4.04 22.43 15.37
N ALA A 44 -5.36 22.42 15.27
CA ALA A 44 -6.12 23.04 14.19
C ALA A 44 -7.24 23.89 14.77
N GLN A 45 -7.93 24.67 13.94
CA GLN A 45 -9.12 25.41 14.36
C GLN A 45 -10.35 24.88 13.66
N VAL A 46 -11.46 24.83 14.40
CA VAL A 46 -12.78 24.52 13.84
C VAL A 46 -13.18 25.67 12.90
N GLN A 47 -13.54 25.31 11.67
CA GLN A 47 -14.01 26.22 10.65
C GLN A 47 -15.50 26.58 10.87
N GLN A 48 -16.03 27.51 10.06
CA GLN A 48 -17.42 27.94 10.17
C GLN A 48 -18.45 26.83 9.85
N ASP A 49 -18.05 25.85 9.04
CA ASP A 49 -18.86 24.69 8.67
C ASP A 49 -18.70 23.50 9.63
N GLY A 50 -17.93 23.69 10.72
CA GLY A 50 -17.63 22.65 11.71
C GLY A 50 -16.47 21.73 11.32
N SER A 51 -15.89 21.88 10.14
CA SER A 51 -14.72 21.11 9.70
C SER A 51 -13.42 21.57 10.38
N TRP A 52 -12.44 20.72 10.40
CA TRP A 52 -11.07 21.06 10.74
C TRP A 52 -10.10 20.25 9.87
N HIS A 53 -8.95 20.80 9.60
CA HIS A 53 -7.86 20.11 8.94
C HIS A 53 -6.51 20.62 9.45
N LEU A 54 -5.52 19.77 9.40
CA LEU A 54 -4.12 20.13 9.66
C LEU A 54 -3.20 19.25 8.80
N THR A 55 -2.01 19.76 8.54
CA THR A 55 -0.95 19.02 7.87
C THR A 55 0.05 18.52 8.90
N VAL A 56 0.30 17.21 8.91
CA VAL A 56 1.38 16.57 9.65
C VAL A 56 2.58 16.48 8.70
N PRO A 57 3.70 17.14 9.01
CA PRO A 57 4.86 17.10 8.13
C PRO A 57 5.51 15.71 8.16
N ALA A 58 6.12 15.30 7.05
CA ALA A 58 6.84 14.03 6.92
C ALA A 58 7.85 13.81 8.06
N SER A 59 8.57 14.87 8.45
CA SER A 59 9.54 14.82 9.55
C SER A 59 8.94 14.40 10.90
N ALA A 60 7.66 14.65 11.13
CA ALA A 60 6.98 14.21 12.36
C ALA A 60 6.68 12.71 12.36
N MET A 61 6.59 12.09 11.20
CA MET A 61 6.27 10.68 11.03
C MET A 61 7.51 9.77 10.96
N GLU A 62 8.71 10.33 10.92
CA GLU A 62 9.97 9.56 10.85
C GLU A 62 10.11 8.53 11.98
N THR A 63 9.59 8.85 13.18
CA THR A 63 9.67 7.99 14.36
C THR A 63 8.65 6.85 14.38
N LEU A 64 7.66 6.87 13.48
CA LEU A 64 6.70 5.78 13.37
C LEU A 64 7.40 4.51 12.92
N ILE A 65 7.10 3.41 13.57
CA ILE A 65 7.54 2.06 13.21
C ILE A 65 6.37 1.29 12.60
N ASP A 66 6.67 0.27 11.81
CA ASP A 66 5.64 -0.60 11.24
C ASP A 66 4.76 -1.21 12.33
N GLY A 67 3.46 -1.25 12.06
CA GLY A 67 2.44 -1.70 12.97
C GLY A 67 1.34 -0.67 13.21
N ARG A 68 0.69 -0.74 14.36
CA ARG A 68 -0.47 0.12 14.69
C ARG A 68 -0.01 1.45 15.28
N ALA A 69 -0.38 2.54 14.64
CA ALA A 69 -0.27 3.90 15.19
C ALA A 69 -1.67 4.45 15.49
N GLN A 70 -1.79 5.29 16.52
CA GLN A 70 -3.07 5.87 16.90
C GLN A 70 -3.05 7.39 16.68
N VAL A 71 -4.06 7.88 16.00
CA VAL A 71 -4.41 9.30 15.96
C VAL A 71 -5.50 9.54 17.00
N SER A 72 -5.29 10.50 17.90
CA SER A 72 -6.28 10.94 18.90
C SER A 72 -6.59 12.41 18.71
N VAL A 73 -7.85 12.75 18.74
CA VAL A 73 -8.35 14.10 18.52
C VAL A 73 -9.22 14.50 19.69
N SER A 74 -9.05 15.71 20.22
CA SER A 74 -9.92 16.27 21.24
C SER A 74 -10.27 17.74 20.93
N VAL A 75 -11.46 18.15 21.33
CA VAL A 75 -11.94 19.54 21.18
C VAL A 75 -12.84 19.90 22.35
N THR A 76 -12.83 21.17 22.73
CA THR A 76 -13.70 21.70 23.79
C THR A 76 -14.51 22.87 23.22
N ASN A 77 -15.83 22.90 23.46
CA ASN A 77 -16.67 24.02 23.05
C ASN A 77 -16.58 25.21 24.05
N VAL A 78 -17.17 26.35 23.71
CA VAL A 78 -17.13 27.56 24.54
C VAL A 78 -17.73 27.37 25.93
N ASN A 79 -18.62 26.39 26.14
CA ASN A 79 -19.25 26.07 27.43
C ASN A 79 -18.36 25.14 28.29
N GLY A 80 -17.17 24.73 27.81
CA GLY A 80 -16.28 23.85 28.53
C GLY A 80 -16.58 22.35 28.37
N ASN A 81 -17.51 21.96 27.50
CA ASN A 81 -17.77 20.55 27.21
C ASN A 81 -16.77 20.01 26.17
N SER A 82 -16.12 18.91 26.50
CA SER A 82 -15.11 18.27 25.65
C SER A 82 -15.66 17.05 24.95
N ALA A 83 -15.15 16.81 23.74
CA ALA A 83 -15.35 15.58 22.98
C ALA A 83 -13.99 15.08 22.49
N ASP A 84 -13.86 13.76 22.39
CA ASP A 84 -12.68 13.09 21.86
C ASP A 84 -13.04 11.99 20.87
N ALA A 85 -12.11 11.71 19.96
CA ALA A 85 -12.19 10.62 19.00
C ALA A 85 -10.80 10.05 18.77
N SER A 86 -10.73 8.81 18.33
CA SER A 86 -9.45 8.20 17.93
C SER A 86 -9.63 7.28 16.72
N ARG A 87 -8.53 7.13 15.96
CA ARG A 87 -8.44 6.25 14.81
C ARG A 87 -7.11 5.51 14.85
N VAL A 88 -7.13 4.27 14.41
CA VAL A 88 -5.91 3.48 14.22
C VAL A 88 -5.51 3.56 12.75
N VAL A 89 -4.24 3.82 12.52
CA VAL A 89 -3.56 3.78 11.22
C VAL A 89 -2.59 2.61 11.25
N ILE A 90 -2.50 1.87 10.18
CA ILE A 90 -1.49 0.83 10.02
C ILE A 90 -0.29 1.43 9.29
N VAL A 91 0.87 1.39 9.90
CA VAL A 91 2.12 1.76 9.26
C VAL A 91 2.74 0.49 8.68
N ASP A 92 2.96 0.47 7.38
CA ASP A 92 3.63 -0.62 6.68
C ASP A 92 4.53 -0.03 5.59
N THR A 93 5.82 -0.02 5.86
CA THR A 93 6.84 0.57 4.99
C THR A 93 7.71 -0.48 4.31
N GLN A 94 7.40 -1.78 4.51
CA GLN A 94 8.19 -2.87 3.98
C GLN A 94 7.60 -3.36 2.64
N PRO A 95 8.37 -3.30 1.54
CA PRO A 95 7.90 -3.87 0.29
C PRO A 95 7.77 -5.39 0.41
N PRO A 96 6.79 -6.00 -0.26
CA PRO A 96 6.66 -7.44 -0.28
C PRO A 96 7.84 -8.09 -1.01
N ALA A 97 8.28 -9.25 -0.53
CA ALA A 97 9.22 -10.10 -1.26
C ALA A 97 8.47 -10.88 -2.35
N ILE A 98 9.09 -11.07 -3.52
CA ILE A 98 8.57 -11.91 -4.59
C ILE A 98 9.68 -12.80 -5.17
N THR A 99 9.34 -14.03 -5.49
CA THR A 99 10.22 -15.00 -6.15
C THR A 99 9.62 -15.47 -7.46
N LEU A 100 10.47 -15.90 -8.35
CA LEU A 100 10.14 -16.58 -9.61
C LEU A 100 10.82 -17.95 -9.60
N ASP A 101 10.02 -19.01 -9.80
CA ASP A 101 10.53 -20.37 -9.95
C ASP A 101 11.23 -20.53 -11.32
N ASN A 102 11.96 -21.63 -11.54
CA ASN A 102 12.50 -21.92 -12.86
C ASN A 102 11.35 -22.02 -13.89
N LEU A 103 11.60 -21.50 -15.09
CA LEU A 103 10.62 -21.49 -16.18
C LEU A 103 10.36 -22.89 -16.71
N THR A 104 11.42 -23.70 -16.78
CA THR A 104 11.44 -25.12 -17.17
C THR A 104 12.36 -25.86 -16.20
N ASP A 105 12.46 -27.16 -16.29
CA ASP A 105 13.31 -27.97 -15.38
C ASP A 105 14.76 -27.52 -15.38
N ASP A 106 15.28 -27.11 -16.53
CA ASP A 106 16.67 -26.66 -16.71
C ASP A 106 16.81 -25.14 -16.96
N ASN A 107 15.70 -24.40 -16.88
CA ASN A 107 15.61 -22.96 -17.16
C ASN A 107 16.02 -22.60 -18.61
N ILE A 108 15.89 -23.52 -19.54
CA ILE A 108 16.14 -23.36 -20.99
C ILE A 108 14.85 -23.70 -21.73
N ILE A 109 14.38 -22.81 -22.60
CA ILE A 109 13.23 -23.07 -23.46
C ILE A 109 13.74 -23.66 -24.76
N ASN A 110 13.56 -24.95 -24.97
CA ASN A 110 13.92 -25.63 -26.20
C ASN A 110 12.80 -25.56 -27.26
N ALA A 111 13.09 -26.04 -28.49
CA ALA A 111 12.16 -25.96 -29.61
C ALA A 111 10.82 -26.71 -29.38
N ALA A 112 10.80 -27.74 -28.54
CA ALA A 112 9.57 -28.46 -28.21
C ALA A 112 8.73 -27.70 -27.16
N GLU A 113 9.39 -27.12 -26.17
CA GLU A 113 8.76 -26.27 -25.12
C GLU A 113 8.26 -24.95 -25.69
N ALA A 114 8.96 -24.37 -26.67
CA ALA A 114 8.51 -23.17 -27.38
C ALA A 114 7.17 -23.33 -28.12
N GLN A 115 6.70 -24.55 -28.33
CA GLN A 115 5.41 -24.86 -28.96
C GLN A 115 4.30 -25.18 -27.96
N GLN A 116 4.57 -25.04 -26.68
CA GLN A 116 3.63 -25.34 -25.61
C GLN A 116 3.41 -24.10 -24.75
N ASP A 117 2.28 -24.08 -24.03
CA ASP A 117 2.04 -23.08 -23.00
C ASP A 117 3.10 -23.22 -21.91
N LEU A 118 3.62 -22.09 -21.46
CA LEU A 118 4.60 -22.01 -20.39
C LEU A 118 3.91 -21.55 -19.11
N VAL A 119 4.06 -22.33 -18.04
CA VAL A 119 3.55 -21.96 -16.73
C VAL A 119 4.66 -21.27 -15.94
N LEU A 120 4.45 -19.99 -15.60
CA LEU A 120 5.30 -19.23 -14.71
C LEU A 120 4.72 -19.28 -13.31
N SER A 121 5.52 -19.47 -12.30
CA SER A 121 5.10 -19.55 -10.91
C SER A 121 6.14 -18.96 -9.97
N GLY A 122 5.72 -18.74 -8.73
CA GLY A 122 6.59 -18.27 -7.66
C GLY A 122 5.81 -18.07 -6.36
N SER A 123 6.44 -17.39 -5.45
CA SER A 123 5.84 -17.03 -4.17
C SER A 123 6.06 -15.56 -3.82
N THR A 124 5.24 -15.03 -2.94
CA THR A 124 5.36 -13.66 -2.43
C THR A 124 4.86 -13.57 -1.00
N THR A 125 5.32 -12.54 -0.29
CA THR A 125 4.81 -12.19 1.05
C THR A 125 3.62 -11.21 0.96
N ALA A 126 3.27 -10.71 -0.23
CA ALA A 126 2.06 -9.90 -0.41
C ALA A 126 0.80 -10.72 -0.11
N GLU A 127 -0.27 -10.04 0.30
CA GLU A 127 -1.51 -10.68 0.71
C GLU A 127 -2.22 -11.37 -0.46
N ALA A 128 -3.01 -12.39 -0.13
CA ALA A 128 -3.85 -13.06 -1.09
C ALA A 128 -4.79 -12.08 -1.81
N GLY A 129 -4.90 -12.21 -3.11
CA GLY A 129 -5.70 -11.33 -3.95
C GLY A 129 -4.94 -10.16 -4.57
N GLN A 130 -3.73 -9.85 -4.09
CA GLN A 130 -2.87 -8.82 -4.71
C GLN A 130 -2.50 -9.23 -6.15
N THR A 131 -2.36 -8.25 -7.03
CA THR A 131 -2.06 -8.49 -8.43
C THR A 131 -0.55 -8.65 -8.64
N VAL A 132 -0.14 -9.81 -9.17
CA VAL A 132 1.21 -10.03 -9.67
C VAL A 132 1.24 -9.68 -11.15
N THR A 133 2.15 -8.80 -11.54
CA THR A 133 2.41 -8.46 -12.94
C THR A 133 3.73 -9.10 -13.38
N VAL A 134 3.66 -9.94 -14.41
CA VAL A 134 4.83 -10.61 -14.99
C VAL A 134 5.08 -10.06 -16.38
N THR A 135 6.31 -9.64 -16.66
CA THR A 135 6.72 -9.18 -17.98
C THR A 135 7.71 -10.17 -18.60
N LEU A 136 7.37 -10.66 -19.77
CA LEU A 136 8.18 -11.56 -20.60
C LEU A 136 8.28 -10.98 -22.01
N ASN A 137 9.48 -10.78 -22.51
CA ASN A 137 9.73 -10.25 -23.86
C ASN A 137 8.94 -8.95 -24.17
N GLY A 138 8.84 -8.05 -23.18
CA GLY A 138 8.11 -6.79 -23.32
C GLY A 138 6.58 -6.89 -23.27
N LYS A 139 6.03 -8.09 -23.13
CA LYS A 139 4.60 -8.34 -22.95
C LYS A 139 4.29 -8.59 -21.49
N SER A 140 3.25 -7.91 -20.97
CA SER A 140 2.83 -8.03 -19.58
C SER A 140 1.62 -8.93 -19.43
N TYR A 141 1.65 -9.75 -18.39
CA TYR A 141 0.60 -10.67 -17.97
C TYR A 141 0.28 -10.42 -16.51
N GLN A 142 -0.93 -10.74 -16.08
CA GLN A 142 -1.36 -10.55 -14.70
C GLN A 142 -1.97 -11.84 -14.15
N THR A 143 -1.72 -12.05 -12.87
CA THR A 143 -2.34 -13.08 -12.06
C THR A 143 -2.54 -12.55 -10.64
N THR A 144 -3.12 -13.35 -9.75
CA THR A 144 -3.35 -12.95 -8.36
C THR A 144 -2.60 -13.87 -7.40
N VAL A 145 -2.20 -13.31 -6.26
CA VAL A 145 -1.63 -14.07 -5.15
C VAL A 145 -2.70 -14.98 -4.56
N GLN A 146 -2.38 -16.26 -4.39
CA GLN A 146 -3.26 -17.27 -3.79
C GLN A 146 -3.18 -17.22 -2.24
N ALA A 147 -4.09 -17.91 -1.58
CA ALA A 147 -4.17 -17.92 -0.12
C ALA A 147 -2.93 -18.48 0.59
N ASP A 148 -2.12 -19.26 -0.12
CA ASP A 148 -0.86 -19.84 0.38
C ASP A 148 0.39 -18.99 0.05
N GLY A 149 0.20 -17.76 -0.49
CA GLY A 149 1.27 -16.87 -0.91
C GLY A 149 1.91 -17.24 -2.24
N ARG A 150 1.40 -18.24 -2.96
CA ARG A 150 1.89 -18.60 -4.29
C ARG A 150 1.13 -17.83 -5.38
N TRP A 151 1.77 -17.71 -6.52
CA TRP A 151 1.15 -17.20 -7.74
C TRP A 151 1.53 -18.09 -8.93
N GLN A 152 0.66 -18.16 -9.91
CA GLN A 152 0.84 -18.94 -11.12
C GLN A 152 0.19 -18.23 -12.30
N LEU A 153 0.84 -18.28 -13.45
CA LEU A 153 0.44 -17.63 -14.69
C LEU A 153 0.72 -18.55 -15.86
N ASN A 154 -0.20 -18.62 -16.82
CA ASN A 154 0.00 -19.33 -18.07
C ASN A 154 0.35 -18.34 -19.19
N VAL A 155 1.50 -18.55 -19.84
CA VAL A 155 1.92 -17.83 -21.05
C VAL A 155 1.57 -18.72 -22.26
N PRO A 156 0.73 -18.23 -23.21
CA PRO A 156 0.33 -19.03 -24.37
C PRO A 156 1.51 -19.44 -25.26
N ALA A 157 1.46 -20.61 -25.85
CA ALA A 157 2.48 -21.15 -26.77
C ALA A 157 2.84 -20.16 -27.90
N ALA A 158 1.87 -19.39 -28.39
CA ALA A 158 2.12 -18.37 -29.43
C ALA A 158 3.08 -17.27 -28.96
N ASP A 159 3.05 -16.90 -27.69
CA ASP A 159 3.94 -15.90 -27.10
C ASP A 159 5.30 -16.50 -26.76
N VAL A 160 5.33 -17.75 -26.31
CA VAL A 160 6.57 -18.51 -26.07
C VAL A 160 7.32 -18.73 -27.39
N GLY A 161 6.62 -19.12 -28.45
CA GLY A 161 7.19 -19.33 -29.79
C GLY A 161 7.65 -18.04 -30.50
N ALA A 162 7.22 -16.89 -30.01
CA ALA A 162 7.69 -15.58 -30.49
C ALA A 162 9.02 -15.12 -29.85
N LEU A 163 9.54 -15.86 -28.86
CA LEU A 163 10.83 -15.56 -28.24
C LEU A 163 11.95 -15.82 -29.25
N THR A 164 12.94 -14.93 -29.27
CA THR A 164 14.13 -15.11 -30.09
C THR A 164 15.21 -15.87 -29.32
N ASP A 165 16.07 -16.60 -30.04
CA ASP A 165 17.21 -17.29 -29.43
C ASP A 165 18.07 -16.30 -28.64
N GLY A 166 18.47 -16.70 -27.44
CA GLY A 166 19.32 -15.90 -26.56
C GLY A 166 18.73 -15.78 -25.14
N ASN A 167 19.26 -14.83 -24.40
CA ASN A 167 18.77 -14.59 -23.03
C ASN A 167 17.46 -13.83 -23.07
N VAL A 168 16.46 -14.36 -22.38
CA VAL A 168 15.16 -13.71 -22.16
C VAL A 168 15.04 -13.35 -20.68
N THR A 169 14.69 -12.10 -20.42
CA THR A 169 14.45 -11.64 -19.06
C THR A 169 12.98 -11.74 -18.73
N VAL A 170 12.68 -12.38 -17.60
CA VAL A 170 11.35 -12.42 -16.98
C VAL A 170 11.41 -11.61 -15.70
N THR A 171 10.47 -10.69 -15.53
CA THR A 171 10.33 -9.91 -14.30
C THR A 171 8.95 -10.12 -13.72
N ALA A 172 8.87 -10.24 -12.40
CA ALA A 172 7.60 -10.29 -11.66
C ALA A 172 7.60 -9.19 -10.62
N THR A 173 6.49 -8.47 -10.51
CA THR A 173 6.27 -7.39 -9.54
C THR A 173 4.93 -7.56 -8.86
N VAL A 174 4.86 -7.12 -7.62
CA VAL A 174 3.63 -7.11 -6.80
C VAL A 174 3.74 -5.96 -5.81
N SER A 175 2.62 -5.35 -5.47
CA SER A 175 2.48 -4.50 -4.29
C SER A 175 1.66 -5.25 -3.23
N ASP A 176 1.87 -4.91 -1.97
CA ASP A 176 0.99 -5.32 -0.88
C ASP A 176 -0.23 -4.40 -0.78
N VAL A 177 -1.03 -4.55 0.27
CA VAL A 177 -2.23 -3.74 0.49
C VAL A 177 -1.91 -2.29 0.89
N ALA A 178 -0.70 -2.00 1.34
CA ALA A 178 -0.26 -0.65 1.66
C ALA A 178 0.21 0.15 0.41
N GLY A 179 0.55 -0.54 -0.70
CA GLY A 179 0.88 0.02 -2.02
C GLY A 179 2.37 -0.03 -2.38
#